data_70b02142820a609a6c4c72f5d2542a16
#
_entry.id   70b02142820a609a6c4c72f5d2542a16
#
_cell.length_a   1.000
_cell.length_b   1.000
_cell.length_c   1.000
_cell.angle_alpha   90.00
_cell.angle_beta   90.00
_cell.angle_gamma   90.00
#
_symmetry.space_group_name_H-M   'P 1'
#
loop_
_entity.id
_entity.type
_entity.pdbx_description
1 polymer ?
#
loop_
_entity_poly.entity_id
_entity_poly.type
_entity_poly.pdbx_seq_one_letter_code
_entity_poly.pdbx_strand_id
1 'polypeptide(L)'
;MLFRSASVYAASKHAVEGLTKSAALEGAAAGVRVNAVAPGPVATEMLDRFAGGSEEGKAGFLATIPARRAATPDEIAQTIVFLASDKARYLTGQNIAVDGAYTAQ
;
A
#
# COMPACT_ATOMS: atom_id res chain seq x y z
N MET A 1 16.74 9.34 15.10
CA MET A 1 15.50 8.60 15.42
C MET A 1 14.64 8.38 14.21
N LEU A 2 14.13 9.45 13.61
CA LEU A 2 13.30 9.36 12.42
C LEU A 2 14.01 8.68 11.24
N PHE A 3 15.28 9.03 11.05
CA PHE A 3 16.06 8.47 9.93
C PHE A 3 16.26 6.96 10.07
N ARG A 4 16.50 6.51 11.29
CA ARG A 4 16.65 5.08 11.55
C ARG A 4 15.36 4.32 11.24
N SER A 5 14.24 4.85 11.75
CA SER A 5 12.91 4.28 11.50
C SER A 5 12.57 4.30 10.02
N ALA A 6 12.86 5.38 9.33
CA ALA A 6 12.59 5.52 7.91
C ALA A 6 13.43 4.55 7.08
N SER A 7 14.71 4.36 7.44
CA SER A 7 15.60 3.44 6.72
C SER A 7 15.13 2.00 6.83
N VAL A 8 14.78 1.56 8.05
CA VAL A 8 14.28 0.20 8.27
C VAL A 8 12.94 0.01 7.56
N TYR A 9 12.07 0.98 7.66
CA TYR A 9 10.78 0.94 6.99
C TYR A 9 10.93 0.85 5.47
N ALA A 10 11.78 1.70 4.89
CA ALA A 10 12.06 1.68 3.46
C ALA A 10 12.64 0.34 3.01
N ALA A 11 13.58 -0.20 3.79
CA ALA A 11 14.18 -1.50 3.49
C ALA A 11 13.14 -2.61 3.50
N SER A 12 12.23 -2.60 4.49
CA SER A 12 11.17 -3.61 4.57
C SER A 12 10.20 -3.52 3.39
N LYS A 13 9.88 -2.32 2.92
CA LYS A 13 9.02 -2.13 1.76
C LYS A 13 9.68 -2.65 0.48
N HIS A 14 10.96 -2.37 0.28
CA HIS A 14 11.70 -2.88 -0.86
C HIS A 14 11.83 -4.39 -0.82
N ALA A 15 12.00 -4.97 0.38
CA ALA A 15 12.06 -6.41 0.55
C ALA A 15 10.74 -7.07 0.13
N VAL A 16 9.61 -6.49 0.49
CA VAL A 16 8.29 -7.00 0.08
C VAL A 16 8.14 -6.96 -1.43
N GLU A 17 8.55 -5.86 -2.07
CA GLU A 17 8.50 -5.76 -3.53
C GLU A 17 9.35 -6.81 -4.22
N GLY A 18 10.60 -6.98 -3.75
CA GLY A 18 11.51 -7.98 -4.29
C GLY A 18 10.99 -9.39 -4.10
N LEU A 19 10.50 -9.68 -2.90
CA LEU A 19 9.93 -10.99 -2.60
C LEU A 19 8.70 -11.28 -3.47
N THR A 20 7.84 -10.28 -3.66
CA THR A 20 6.65 -10.42 -4.50
C THR A 20 7.02 -10.81 -5.93
N LYS A 21 7.99 -10.12 -6.51
CA LYS A 21 8.45 -10.42 -7.86
C LYS A 21 9.08 -11.80 -7.99
N SER A 22 9.95 -12.14 -7.06
CA SER A 22 10.61 -13.45 -7.06
C SER A 22 9.61 -14.58 -6.90
N ALA A 23 8.69 -14.45 -5.95
CA ALA A 23 7.68 -15.47 -5.72
C ALA A 23 6.73 -15.60 -6.91
N ALA A 24 6.40 -14.48 -7.56
CA ALA A 24 5.55 -14.49 -8.74
C ALA A 24 6.23 -15.25 -9.88
N LEU A 25 7.52 -15.01 -10.10
CA LEU A 25 8.28 -15.73 -11.13
C LEU A 25 8.34 -17.22 -10.86
N GLU A 26 8.55 -17.59 -9.60
CA GLU A 26 8.62 -19.01 -9.20
C GLU A 26 7.26 -19.70 -9.35
N GLY A 27 6.18 -19.01 -9.04
CA GLY A 27 4.83 -19.60 -9.04
C GLY A 27 4.10 -19.53 -10.36
N ALA A 28 4.54 -18.71 -11.30
CA ALA A 28 3.78 -18.42 -12.51
C ALA A 28 3.44 -19.66 -13.34
N ALA A 29 4.40 -20.53 -13.56
CA ALA A 29 4.19 -21.74 -14.36
C ALA A 29 3.26 -22.73 -13.68
N ALA A 30 3.16 -22.67 -12.36
CA ALA A 30 2.27 -23.52 -11.58
C ALA A 30 0.86 -22.91 -11.40
N GLY A 31 0.62 -21.75 -12.00
CA GLY A 31 -0.66 -21.06 -11.88
C GLY A 31 -0.87 -20.32 -10.57
N VAL A 32 0.22 -20.05 -9.84
CA VAL A 32 0.15 -19.32 -8.59
C VAL A 32 0.49 -17.85 -8.88
N ARG A 33 -0.39 -16.95 -8.48
CA ARG A 33 -0.19 -15.51 -8.65
C ARG A 33 0.20 -14.89 -7.31
N VAL A 34 1.13 -13.95 -7.36
CA VAL A 34 1.61 -13.25 -6.17
C VAL A 34 1.65 -11.76 -6.49
N ASN A 35 0.89 -10.99 -5.75
CA ASN A 35 0.85 -9.54 -5.89
C ASN A 35 0.92 -8.91 -4.50
N ALA A 36 1.29 -7.65 -4.45
CA ALA A 36 1.32 -6.88 -3.22
C ALA A 36 0.45 -5.64 -3.37
N VAL A 37 -0.13 -5.19 -2.28
CA VAL A 37 -0.87 -3.94 -2.22
C VAL A 37 -0.08 -2.98 -1.35
N ALA A 38 0.12 -1.77 -1.86
CA ALA A 38 0.82 -0.70 -1.15
C ALA A 38 -0.19 0.41 -0.86
N PRO A 39 -0.86 0.37 0.30
CA PRO A 39 -1.85 1.39 0.61
C PRO A 39 -1.20 2.70 1.02
N GLY A 40 -1.86 3.81 0.71
CA GLY A 40 -1.56 5.08 1.32
C GLY A 40 -2.20 5.17 2.71
N PRO A 41 -2.40 6.38 3.23
CA PRO A 41 -3.04 6.54 4.53
C PRO A 41 -4.45 5.94 4.56
N VAL A 42 -4.73 5.16 5.58
CA VAL A 42 -6.03 4.52 5.78
C VAL A 42 -6.66 5.10 7.04
N ALA A 43 -7.97 5.36 6.99
CA ALA A 43 -8.70 5.97 8.09
C ALA A 43 -8.82 5.00 9.27
N THR A 44 -7.82 5.00 10.14
CA THR A 44 -7.68 4.13 11.30
C THR A 44 -7.13 4.94 12.47
N GLU A 45 -7.15 4.35 13.67
CA GLU A 45 -6.51 4.96 14.84
C GLU A 45 -5.02 5.23 14.63
N MET A 46 -4.37 4.36 13.86
CA MET A 46 -2.94 4.53 13.55
C MET A 46 -2.71 5.83 12.78
N LEU A 47 -3.59 6.17 11.85
CA LEU A 47 -3.51 7.42 11.12
C LEU A 47 -3.65 8.61 12.07
N ASP A 48 -4.63 8.56 12.97
CA ASP A 48 -4.84 9.64 13.93
C ASP A 48 -3.61 9.85 14.81
N ARG A 49 -2.99 8.79 15.28
CA ARG A 49 -1.76 8.85 16.07
C ARG A 49 -0.59 9.37 15.25
N PHE A 50 -0.44 8.91 14.02
CA PHE A 50 0.62 9.33 13.12
C PHE A 50 0.55 10.83 12.83
N ALA A 51 -0.66 11.36 12.69
CA ALA A 51 -0.89 12.78 12.43
C ALA A 51 -0.82 13.66 13.69
N GLY A 52 -0.38 13.09 14.82
CA GLY A 52 -0.20 13.84 16.05
C GLY A 52 -1.44 14.00 16.90
N GLY A 53 -2.52 13.29 16.59
CA GLY A 53 -3.74 13.28 17.37
C GLY A 53 -4.60 14.53 17.24
N SER A 54 -4.26 15.47 16.34
CA SER A 54 -5.02 16.69 16.14
C SER A 54 -5.70 16.70 14.78
N GLU A 55 -6.84 17.37 14.69
CA GLU A 55 -7.55 17.53 13.42
C GLU A 55 -6.73 18.39 12.44
N GLU A 56 -6.04 19.39 12.94
CA GLU A 56 -5.19 20.24 12.10
C GLU A 56 -4.03 19.45 11.51
N GLY A 57 -3.37 18.64 12.32
CA GLY A 57 -2.27 17.79 11.86
C GLY A 57 -2.74 16.78 10.84
N LYS A 58 -3.88 16.19 11.08
CA LYS A 58 -4.50 15.23 10.15
C LYS A 58 -4.86 15.92 8.83
N ALA A 59 -5.50 17.08 8.88
CA ALA A 59 -5.87 17.82 7.68
C ALA A 59 -4.65 18.23 6.87
N GLY A 60 -3.59 18.69 7.55
CA GLY A 60 -2.34 19.05 6.89
C GLY A 60 -1.68 17.87 6.20
N PHE A 61 -1.68 16.72 6.85
CA PHE A 61 -1.14 15.51 6.27
C PHE A 61 -1.94 15.06 5.05
N LEU A 62 -3.28 15.02 5.16
CA LEU A 62 -4.15 14.60 4.07
C LEU A 62 -4.08 15.57 2.88
N ALA A 63 -3.78 16.84 3.13
CA ALA A 63 -3.61 17.82 2.05
C ALA A 63 -2.42 17.50 1.13
N THR A 64 -1.47 16.67 1.58
CA THR A 64 -0.35 16.25 0.74
C THR A 64 -0.74 15.16 -0.25
N ILE A 65 -1.90 14.59 -0.10
CA ILE A 65 -2.41 13.52 -0.97
C ILE A 65 -3.28 14.15 -2.06
N PRO A 66 -3.03 13.90 -3.34
CA PRO A 66 -3.86 14.48 -4.40
C PRO A 66 -5.36 14.24 -4.25
N ALA A 67 -5.75 13.05 -3.77
CA ALA A 67 -7.18 12.76 -3.52
C ALA A 67 -7.73 13.46 -2.28
N ARG A 68 -6.85 14.07 -1.46
CA ARG A 68 -7.23 14.88 -0.29
C ARG A 68 -8.01 14.14 0.78
N ARG A 69 -7.86 12.83 0.87
CA ARG A 69 -8.50 12.03 1.90
C ARG A 69 -7.73 10.75 2.15
N ALA A 70 -7.95 10.16 3.31
CA ALA A 70 -7.49 8.82 3.59
C ALA A 70 -8.41 7.80 2.90
N ALA A 71 -7.91 6.64 2.60
CA ALA A 71 -8.73 5.54 2.13
C ALA A 71 -9.53 4.96 3.30
N THR A 72 -10.66 4.36 3.00
CA THR A 72 -11.34 3.52 3.99
C THR A 72 -10.70 2.14 3.99
N PRO A 73 -10.76 1.42 5.13
CA PRO A 73 -10.29 0.03 5.13
C PRO A 73 -10.96 -0.83 4.05
N ASP A 74 -12.22 -0.58 3.78
CA ASP A 74 -12.96 -1.32 2.75
C ASP A 74 -12.38 -1.08 1.35
N GLU A 75 -11.97 0.14 1.04
CA GLU A 75 -11.36 0.44 -0.26
C GLU A 75 -10.08 -0.39 -0.48
N ILE A 76 -9.28 -0.56 0.56
CA ILE A 76 -8.08 -1.39 0.48
C ILE A 76 -8.47 -2.87 0.35
N ALA A 77 -9.44 -3.31 1.15
CA ALA A 77 -9.92 -4.69 1.12
C ALA A 77 -10.48 -5.07 -0.25
N GLN A 78 -11.22 -4.18 -0.91
CA GLN A 78 -11.77 -4.43 -2.23
C GLN A 78 -10.68 -4.66 -3.27
N THR A 79 -9.58 -3.93 -3.18
CA THR A 79 -8.43 -4.14 -4.07
C THR A 79 -7.83 -5.53 -3.87
N ILE A 80 -7.68 -5.95 -2.61
CA ILE A 80 -7.14 -7.27 -2.28
C ILE A 80 -8.06 -8.37 -2.83
N VAL A 81 -9.35 -8.24 -2.62
CA VAL A 81 -10.34 -9.21 -3.12
C VAL A 81 -10.29 -9.30 -4.65
N PHE A 82 -10.20 -8.15 -5.33
CA PHE A 82 -10.08 -8.13 -6.78
C PHE A 82 -8.83 -8.90 -7.24
N LEU A 83 -7.68 -8.63 -6.63
CA LEU A 83 -6.42 -9.29 -7.00
C LEU A 83 -6.47 -10.79 -6.77
N ALA A 84 -7.21 -11.24 -5.76
CA ALA A 84 -7.37 -12.66 -5.45
C ALA A 84 -8.41 -13.34 -6.33
N SER A 85 -9.19 -12.60 -7.10
CA SER A 85 -10.29 -13.13 -7.88
C SER A 85 -9.86 -13.57 -9.29
N ASP A 86 -10.76 -14.30 -9.96
CA ASP A 86 -10.55 -14.71 -11.34
C ASP A 86 -10.52 -13.54 -12.32
N LYS A 87 -10.99 -12.36 -11.89
CA LYS A 87 -10.95 -11.17 -12.72
C LYS A 87 -9.54 -10.64 -12.92
N ALA A 88 -8.61 -11.06 -12.07
CA ALA A 88 -7.21 -10.63 -12.11
C ALA A 88 -6.26 -11.77 -12.52
N ARG A 89 -6.73 -12.69 -13.35
CA ARG A 89 -5.99 -13.91 -13.69
C ARG A 89 -4.62 -13.69 -14.31
N TYR A 90 -4.43 -12.57 -14.99
CA TYR A 90 -3.16 -12.29 -15.66
C TYR A 90 -2.27 -11.33 -14.87
N LEU A 91 -2.73 -10.92 -13.68
CA LEU A 91 -1.97 -10.03 -12.79
C LEU A 91 -1.13 -10.85 -11.82
N THR A 92 0.18 -10.75 -11.95
CA THR A 92 1.11 -11.37 -11.01
C THR A 92 2.40 -10.58 -10.99
N GLY A 93 3.08 -10.56 -9.87
CA GLY A 93 4.35 -9.86 -9.70
C GLY A 93 4.20 -8.35 -9.57
N GLN A 94 3.01 -7.84 -9.31
CA GLN A 94 2.76 -6.41 -9.26
C GLN A 94 2.65 -5.89 -7.83
N ASN A 95 3.11 -4.66 -7.63
CA ASN A 95 2.90 -3.93 -6.40
C ASN A 95 1.90 -2.81 -6.74
N ILE A 96 0.68 -2.94 -6.24
CA ILE A 96 -0.41 -2.04 -6.61
C ILE A 96 -0.53 -0.93 -5.56
N ALA A 97 -0.22 0.30 -5.97
CA ALA A 97 -0.39 1.45 -5.09
C ALA A 97 -1.87 1.83 -5.02
N VAL A 98 -2.40 1.95 -3.81
CA VAL A 98 -3.79 2.36 -3.55
C VAL A 98 -3.70 3.53 -2.58
N ASP A 99 -3.36 4.71 -3.10
CA ASP A 99 -2.84 5.80 -2.28
C ASP A 99 -3.33 7.20 -2.68
N GLY A 100 -4.41 7.28 -3.42
CA GLY A 100 -4.96 8.58 -3.81
C GLY A 100 -4.01 9.42 -4.66
N ALA A 101 -3.18 8.76 -5.45
CA ALA A 101 -2.18 9.36 -6.35
C ALA A 101 -0.95 9.92 -5.63
N TYR A 102 -0.75 9.57 -4.36
CA TYR A 102 0.40 10.08 -3.61
C TYR A 102 1.72 9.77 -4.31
N THR A 103 1.92 8.53 -4.74
CA THR A 103 3.18 8.13 -5.39
C THR A 103 3.26 8.52 -6.87
N ALA A 104 2.18 9.06 -7.42
CA ALA A 104 2.16 9.52 -8.81
C ALA A 104 2.73 10.94 -8.99
N GLN A 105 2.89 11.65 -7.90
CA GLN A 105 3.37 13.04 -7.95
C GLN A 105 4.89 13.15 -7.85
#